data_aa8c6379d093a0a05859c0f6e27f5f8f
#
_entry.id   aa8c6379d093a0a05859c0f6e27f5f8f
#
_cell.length_a   1.000
_cell.length_b   1.000
_cell.length_c   1.000
_cell.angle_alpha   90.00
_cell.angle_beta   90.00
_cell.angle_gamma   90.00
#
_symmetry.space_group_name_H-M   'P 1'
#
loop_
_entity.id
_entity.type
_entity.pdbx_description
1 polymer ?
#
loop_
_entity_poly.entity_id
_entity_poly.type
_entity_poly.pdbx_seq_one_letter_code
_entity_poly.pdbx_strand_id
1 'polypeptide(L)'
;MLAEQIGLTDEDLALKSPSGAPVFNSPVHWAVTYLAQAGLLRRPRRGVVELTDRGNEVLAEAPASVDNSLLARYPEFLEFKMRAREGQQDAAAAELTPGPLASSKGTPREQLADAVEEANAAVAAELLNRIRDRGPAFLEQLVLRLLTAMGYGGRAGAAEHLGRSGDQGLDGVIRQDALGLDRVYVQAKRYGAEHSVGRPEIQAFVGALHGAQADRGVFIATSRFTAEARDYAERVPARLVLIDGVRLTELMVLHNVGVQEEQTFTLKRVDEDFFESA
;
A
#
# COMPACT_ATOMS: atom_id res chain seq x y z
N MET A 1 3.39 30.19 8.41
CA MET A 1 3.80 30.37 7.00
C MET A 1 2.72 29.90 6.03
N LEU A 2 2.54 28.56 5.74
CA LEU A 2 1.50 28.13 4.77
C LEU A 2 0.08 28.44 5.27
N ALA A 3 -0.18 28.19 6.54
CA ALA A 3 -1.48 28.44 7.17
C ALA A 3 -1.89 29.92 7.13
N GLU A 4 -0.95 30.82 7.34
CA GLU A 4 -1.17 32.28 7.22
C GLU A 4 -1.50 32.70 5.79
N GLN A 5 -0.85 32.08 4.79
CA GLN A 5 -1.08 32.39 3.37
C GLN A 5 -2.45 31.98 2.88
N ILE A 6 -3.06 30.94 3.48
CA ILE A 6 -4.41 30.48 3.14
C ILE A 6 -5.48 30.93 4.13
N GLY A 7 -5.12 31.85 5.06
CA GLY A 7 -6.06 32.51 5.94
C GLY A 7 -6.64 31.65 7.06
N LEU A 8 -5.94 30.59 7.47
CA LEU A 8 -6.38 29.76 8.59
C LEU A 8 -6.14 30.47 9.93
N THR A 9 -7.13 30.37 10.80
CA THR A 9 -7.06 30.88 12.16
C THR A 9 -6.37 29.89 13.09
N ASP A 10 -5.93 30.36 14.28
CA ASP A 10 -5.39 29.48 15.32
C ASP A 10 -6.40 28.44 15.78
N GLU A 11 -7.69 28.73 15.71
CA GLU A 11 -8.78 27.78 15.99
C GLU A 11 -8.84 26.66 14.94
N ASP A 12 -8.69 26.97 13.66
CA ASP A 12 -8.65 26.00 12.58
C ASP A 12 -7.43 25.06 12.72
N LEU A 13 -6.29 25.60 13.14
CA LEU A 13 -5.06 24.84 13.36
C LEU A 13 -5.14 23.97 14.63
N ALA A 14 -5.96 24.37 15.62
CA ALA A 14 -6.17 23.60 16.84
C ALA A 14 -7.18 22.46 16.68
N LEU A 15 -7.95 22.44 15.59
CA LEU A 15 -8.90 21.36 15.31
C LEU A 15 -8.16 20.03 15.14
N LYS A 16 -8.56 19.06 15.97
CA LYS A 16 -8.01 17.70 15.93
C LYS A 16 -9.06 16.72 15.46
N SER A 17 -8.62 15.75 14.66
CA SER A 17 -9.42 14.58 14.31
C SER A 17 -9.68 13.70 15.53
N PRO A 18 -10.62 12.75 15.49
CA PRO A 18 -10.85 11.78 16.58
C PRO A 18 -9.59 11.00 16.96
N SER A 19 -8.62 10.87 16.07
CA SER A 19 -7.30 10.25 16.30
C SER A 19 -6.28 11.21 16.96
N GLY A 20 -6.64 12.47 17.22
CA GLY A 20 -5.78 13.49 17.83
C GLY A 20 -4.84 14.22 16.88
N ALA A 21 -4.84 13.90 15.58
CA ALA A 21 -4.04 14.60 14.58
C ALA A 21 -4.69 15.93 14.17
N PRO A 22 -3.90 17.00 13.85
CA PRO A 22 -4.45 18.24 13.34
C PRO A 22 -5.18 18.01 11.99
N VAL A 23 -6.42 18.45 11.89
CA VAL A 23 -7.27 18.29 10.68
C VAL A 23 -6.64 18.92 9.45
N PHE A 24 -5.95 20.04 9.61
CA PHE A 24 -5.27 20.74 8.52
C PHE A 24 -4.15 19.93 7.85
N ASN A 25 -3.51 19.02 8.56
CA ASN A 25 -2.39 18.25 8.01
C ASN A 25 -2.83 17.28 6.90
N SER A 26 -4.07 16.81 6.94
CA SER A 26 -4.60 15.83 5.99
C SER A 26 -4.70 16.38 4.55
N PRO A 27 -5.41 17.48 4.27
CA PRO A 27 -5.49 18.04 2.92
C PRO A 27 -4.11 18.41 2.33
N VAL A 28 -3.22 18.95 3.17
CA VAL A 28 -1.85 19.32 2.73
C VAL A 28 -1.06 18.08 2.36
N HIS A 29 -1.16 17.01 3.17
CA HIS A 29 -0.47 15.76 2.90
C HIS A 29 -0.92 15.15 1.55
N TRP A 30 -2.23 15.13 1.30
CA TRP A 30 -2.80 14.62 0.04
C TRP A 30 -2.40 15.45 -1.17
N ALA A 31 -2.49 16.78 -1.06
CA ALA A 31 -2.05 17.67 -2.12
C ALA A 31 -0.57 17.42 -2.48
N VAL A 32 0.30 17.33 -1.47
CA VAL A 32 1.73 17.03 -1.67
C VAL A 32 1.93 15.65 -2.31
N THR A 33 1.15 14.64 -1.94
CA THR A 33 1.23 13.30 -2.53
C THR A 33 0.85 13.32 -4.01
N TYR A 34 -0.29 13.90 -4.36
CA TYR A 34 -0.75 13.97 -5.75
C TYR A 34 0.18 14.78 -6.64
N LEU A 35 0.66 15.91 -6.14
CA LEU A 35 1.64 16.76 -6.86
C LEU A 35 2.97 16.02 -7.06
N ALA A 36 3.40 15.22 -6.08
CA ALA A 36 4.61 14.40 -6.22
C ALA A 36 4.42 13.26 -7.23
N GLN A 37 3.25 12.61 -7.26
CA GLN A 37 2.93 11.56 -8.25
C GLN A 37 2.81 12.12 -9.67
N ALA A 38 2.38 13.37 -9.83
CA ALA A 38 2.41 14.08 -11.12
C ALA A 38 3.81 14.60 -11.49
N GLY A 39 4.81 14.41 -10.63
CA GLY A 39 6.17 14.88 -10.84
C GLY A 39 6.35 16.41 -10.71
N LEU A 40 5.39 17.09 -10.08
CA LEU A 40 5.46 18.54 -9.83
C LEU A 40 6.24 18.88 -8.57
N LEU A 41 6.29 17.96 -7.62
CA LEU A 41 7.04 18.06 -6.37
C LEU A 41 7.99 16.88 -6.19
N ARG A 42 9.04 17.09 -5.41
CA ARG A 42 9.90 16.03 -4.89
C ARG A 42 10.05 16.14 -3.38
N ARG A 43 10.33 15.03 -2.73
CA ARG A 43 10.52 14.94 -1.27
C ARG A 43 11.96 14.49 -0.97
N PRO A 44 12.93 15.40 -0.90
CA PRO A 44 14.35 15.05 -0.67
C PRO A 44 14.58 14.46 0.72
N ARG A 45 13.78 14.83 1.72
CA ARG A 45 13.84 14.30 3.09
C ARG A 45 12.51 14.53 3.82
N ARG A 46 12.35 13.88 4.96
CA ARG A 46 11.14 14.02 5.79
C ARG A 46 10.86 15.51 6.11
N GLY A 47 9.63 15.94 5.85
CA GLY A 47 9.15 17.29 6.13
C GLY A 47 9.63 18.35 5.13
N VAL A 48 10.39 17.98 4.10
CA VAL A 48 10.86 18.91 3.06
C VAL A 48 10.23 18.53 1.73
N VAL A 49 9.64 19.54 1.08
CA VAL A 49 9.03 19.44 -0.24
C VAL A 49 9.66 20.52 -1.12
N GLU A 50 10.03 20.15 -2.33
CA GLU A 50 10.64 21.05 -3.31
C GLU A 50 9.89 20.95 -4.64
N LEU A 51 9.75 22.10 -5.31
CA LEU A 51 9.26 22.15 -6.70
C LEU A 51 10.29 21.50 -7.63
N THR A 52 9.80 20.75 -8.60
CA THR A 52 10.59 20.30 -9.75
C THR A 52 10.59 21.37 -10.84
N ASP A 53 11.39 21.20 -11.91
CA ASP A 53 11.33 22.08 -13.07
C ASP A 53 9.92 22.11 -13.67
N ARG A 54 9.27 20.95 -13.79
CA ARG A 54 7.87 20.78 -14.20
C ARG A 54 6.90 21.53 -13.27
N GLY A 55 7.13 21.46 -11.96
CA GLY A 55 6.34 22.20 -10.96
C GLY A 55 6.48 23.70 -11.12
N ASN A 56 7.68 24.20 -11.44
CA ASN A 56 7.94 25.61 -11.72
C ASN A 56 7.25 26.06 -13.02
N GLU A 57 7.21 25.24 -14.07
CA GLU A 57 6.49 25.49 -15.31
C GLU A 57 4.99 25.68 -15.05
N VAL A 58 4.36 24.76 -14.31
CA VAL A 58 2.94 24.88 -13.94
C VAL A 58 2.67 26.11 -13.09
N LEU A 59 3.58 26.46 -12.17
CA LEU A 59 3.44 27.66 -11.37
C LEU A 59 3.52 28.92 -12.23
N ALA A 60 4.37 28.93 -13.26
CA ALA A 60 4.49 30.03 -14.22
C ALA A 60 3.24 30.20 -15.11
N GLU A 61 2.50 29.11 -15.39
CA GLU A 61 1.20 29.15 -16.08
C GLU A 61 0.11 29.85 -15.23
N ALA A 62 0.33 29.97 -13.91
CA ALA A 62 -0.60 30.56 -12.96
C ALA A 62 -2.04 30.06 -13.09
N PRO A 63 -2.29 28.73 -13.07
CA PRO A 63 -3.63 28.18 -13.21
C PRO A 63 -4.52 28.64 -12.04
N ALA A 64 -5.82 28.83 -12.30
CA ALA A 64 -6.77 29.26 -11.26
C ALA A 64 -6.90 28.24 -10.12
N SER A 65 -6.67 26.94 -10.42
CA SER A 65 -6.60 25.85 -9.45
C SER A 65 -5.73 24.72 -9.98
N VAL A 66 -5.09 23.99 -9.07
CA VAL A 66 -4.38 22.75 -9.39
C VAL A 66 -5.23 21.61 -8.89
N ASP A 67 -6.03 21.05 -9.78
CA ASP A 67 -6.96 19.95 -9.51
C ASP A 67 -6.55 18.66 -10.24
N ASN A 68 -7.32 17.59 -10.03
CA ASN A 68 -7.07 16.31 -10.68
C ASN A 68 -7.12 16.38 -12.22
N SER A 69 -7.85 17.35 -12.80
CA SER A 69 -7.95 17.51 -14.26
C SER A 69 -6.64 18.08 -14.84
N LEU A 70 -6.01 19.00 -14.12
CA LEU A 70 -4.68 19.49 -14.46
C LEU A 70 -3.62 18.40 -14.29
N LEU A 71 -3.67 17.66 -13.19
CA LEU A 71 -2.72 16.57 -12.91
C LEU A 71 -2.84 15.42 -13.92
N ALA A 72 -4.02 15.19 -14.49
CA ALA A 72 -4.23 14.20 -15.54
C ALA A 72 -3.49 14.50 -16.86
N ARG A 73 -2.89 15.67 -17.02
CA ARG A 73 -1.99 15.96 -18.15
C ARG A 73 -0.69 15.17 -18.09
N TYR A 74 -0.34 14.62 -16.93
CA TYR A 74 0.92 13.91 -16.68
C TYR A 74 0.71 12.40 -16.69
N PRO A 75 1.40 11.68 -17.59
CA PRO A 75 1.26 10.22 -17.71
C PRO A 75 1.52 9.48 -16.39
N GLU A 76 2.49 9.92 -15.62
CA GLU A 76 2.88 9.32 -14.34
C GLU A 76 1.72 9.37 -13.33
N PHE A 77 0.93 10.45 -13.33
CA PHE A 77 -0.25 10.58 -12.49
C PHE A 77 -1.39 9.65 -12.94
N LEU A 78 -1.59 9.52 -14.27
CA LEU A 78 -2.55 8.58 -14.83
C LEU A 78 -2.17 7.12 -14.52
N GLU A 79 -0.88 6.78 -14.67
CA GLU A 79 -0.37 5.47 -14.31
C GLU A 79 -0.53 5.18 -12.81
N PHE A 80 -0.29 6.18 -11.94
CA PHE A 80 -0.54 6.07 -10.53
C PHE A 80 -2.02 5.75 -10.24
N LYS A 81 -2.96 6.47 -10.87
CA LYS A 81 -4.39 6.21 -10.75
C LYS A 81 -4.81 4.84 -11.33
N MET A 82 -4.20 4.41 -12.44
CA MET A 82 -4.47 3.11 -13.04
C MET A 82 -3.93 1.97 -12.19
N ARG A 83 -2.71 2.07 -11.67
CA ARG A 83 -2.14 1.06 -10.73
C ARG A 83 -2.98 0.90 -9.48
N ALA A 84 -3.55 1.99 -8.98
CA ALA A 84 -4.48 1.93 -7.85
C ALA A 84 -5.77 1.12 -8.20
N ARG A 85 -6.18 1.09 -9.47
CA ARG A 85 -7.34 0.34 -9.97
C ARG A 85 -7.03 -1.10 -10.38
N GLU A 86 -5.84 -1.36 -10.94
CA GLU A 86 -5.43 -2.70 -11.40
C GLU A 86 -5.21 -3.68 -10.24
N GLY A 87 -4.78 -3.21 -9.06
CA GLY A 87 -4.74 -4.02 -7.85
C GLY A 87 -6.11 -4.54 -7.39
N GLN A 88 -7.21 -3.96 -7.89
CA GLN A 88 -8.58 -4.37 -7.61
C GLN A 88 -9.14 -5.39 -8.59
N GLN A 89 -8.64 -5.46 -9.82
CA GLN A 89 -9.22 -6.30 -10.89
C GLN A 89 -8.87 -7.78 -10.76
N ASP A 90 -7.82 -8.16 -10.05
CA ASP A 90 -7.50 -9.57 -9.77
C ASP A 90 -8.42 -10.21 -8.72
N ALA A 91 -9.25 -9.42 -8.04
CA ALA A 91 -10.22 -9.91 -7.05
C ALA A 91 -11.66 -10.04 -7.58
N ALA A 92 -11.97 -9.49 -8.76
CA ALA A 92 -13.32 -9.55 -9.36
C ALA A 92 -13.25 -9.63 -10.89
N ALA A 93 -13.12 -10.83 -11.43
CA ALA A 93 -13.32 -11.09 -12.85
C ALA A 93 -14.82 -10.97 -13.18
N ALA A 94 -15.25 -9.80 -13.63
CA ALA A 94 -16.44 -9.63 -14.49
C ALA A 94 -16.40 -8.25 -15.16
N GLU A 95 -16.26 -8.28 -16.47
CA GLU A 95 -16.58 -7.28 -17.51
C GLU A 95 -16.96 -5.86 -17.05
N LEU A 96 -16.08 -4.89 -17.30
CA LEU A 96 -16.50 -3.52 -17.65
C LEU A 96 -15.43 -2.82 -18.50
N THR A 97 -15.84 -2.42 -19.70
CA THR A 97 -15.12 -1.59 -20.66
C THR A 97 -14.74 -0.21 -20.09
N PRO A 98 -13.59 0.38 -20.45
CA PRO A 98 -13.21 1.72 -20.00
C PRO A 98 -14.10 2.77 -20.69
N GLY A 99 -14.98 3.40 -19.94
CA GLY A 99 -15.73 4.58 -20.36
C GLY A 99 -15.07 5.88 -19.86
N PRO A 100 -15.32 7.04 -20.50
CA PRO A 100 -14.71 8.31 -20.14
C PRO A 100 -15.18 8.79 -18.76
N LEU A 101 -14.35 9.60 -18.09
CA LEU A 101 -14.60 10.30 -16.84
C LEU A 101 -16.00 11.00 -16.84
N ALA A 102 -17.04 10.24 -16.54
CA ALA A 102 -18.38 10.75 -16.37
C ALA A 102 -18.70 10.82 -14.89
N SER A 103 -19.10 12.00 -14.44
CA SER A 103 -19.80 12.34 -13.20
C SER A 103 -20.24 11.11 -12.39
N SER A 104 -19.74 10.97 -11.17
CA SER A 104 -20.09 9.94 -10.18
C SER A 104 -21.61 9.76 -10.09
N LYS A 105 -22.14 8.75 -10.78
CA LYS A 105 -23.55 8.35 -10.73
C LYS A 105 -23.77 7.27 -9.68
N GLY A 106 -23.26 7.47 -8.48
CA GLY A 106 -23.46 6.55 -7.36
C GLY A 106 -24.21 7.23 -6.21
N THR A 107 -24.77 6.42 -5.32
CA THR A 107 -25.34 6.92 -4.06
C THR A 107 -24.24 7.59 -3.22
N PRO A 108 -24.57 8.51 -2.30
CA PRO A 108 -23.59 9.13 -1.42
C PRO A 108 -22.72 8.10 -0.64
N ARG A 109 -23.28 6.93 -0.37
CA ARG A 109 -22.56 5.82 0.29
C ARG A 109 -21.51 5.19 -0.62
N GLU A 110 -21.85 4.97 -1.89
CA GLU A 110 -20.91 4.45 -2.89
C GLU A 110 -19.80 5.46 -3.15
N GLN A 111 -20.14 6.74 -3.32
CA GLN A 111 -19.16 7.82 -3.50
C GLN A 111 -18.18 7.92 -2.32
N LEU A 112 -18.66 7.74 -1.08
CA LEU A 112 -17.80 7.73 0.09
C LEU A 112 -16.87 6.49 0.10
N ALA A 113 -17.40 5.32 -0.25
CA ALA A 113 -16.60 4.10 -0.32
C ALA A 113 -15.50 4.23 -1.38
N ASP A 114 -15.84 4.70 -2.58
CA ASP A 114 -14.89 4.93 -3.67
C ASP A 114 -13.81 5.95 -3.28
N ALA A 115 -14.19 7.03 -2.61
CA ALA A 115 -13.25 8.06 -2.16
C ALA A 115 -12.26 7.52 -1.10
N VAL A 116 -12.75 6.72 -0.14
CA VAL A 116 -11.89 6.07 0.88
C VAL A 116 -10.95 5.06 0.22
N GLU A 117 -11.43 4.31 -0.75
CA GLU A 117 -10.64 3.34 -1.49
C GLU A 117 -9.57 4.02 -2.33
N GLU A 118 -9.89 5.09 -3.06
CA GLU A 118 -8.92 5.90 -3.80
C GLU A 118 -7.86 6.48 -2.85
N ALA A 119 -8.26 6.97 -1.68
CA ALA A 119 -7.36 7.49 -0.67
C ALA A 119 -6.38 6.41 -0.17
N ASN A 120 -6.89 5.24 0.19
CA ASN A 120 -6.07 4.12 0.66
C ASN A 120 -5.12 3.59 -0.43
N ALA A 121 -5.56 3.53 -1.69
CA ALA A 121 -4.72 3.16 -2.81
C ALA A 121 -3.56 4.15 -3.02
N ALA A 122 -3.80 5.44 -2.81
CA ALA A 122 -2.76 6.45 -2.85
C ALA A 122 -1.72 6.27 -1.72
N VAL A 123 -2.18 5.93 -0.51
CA VAL A 123 -1.28 5.59 0.62
C VAL A 123 -0.46 4.34 0.29
N ALA A 124 -1.09 3.29 -0.25
CA ALA A 124 -0.39 2.07 -0.64
C ALA A 124 0.72 2.32 -1.67
N ALA A 125 0.45 3.14 -2.69
CA ALA A 125 1.45 3.51 -3.69
C ALA A 125 2.63 4.31 -3.09
N GLU A 126 2.36 5.23 -2.17
CA GLU A 126 3.38 5.97 -1.44
C GLU A 126 4.24 5.04 -0.57
N LEU A 127 3.61 4.08 0.14
CA LEU A 127 4.33 3.07 0.92
C LEU A 127 5.30 2.27 0.07
N LEU A 128 4.86 1.82 -1.11
CA LEU A 128 5.71 1.03 -2.01
C LEU A 128 6.96 1.79 -2.44
N ASN A 129 6.80 3.07 -2.78
CA ASN A 129 7.94 3.92 -3.13
C ASN A 129 8.91 4.06 -1.95
N ARG A 130 8.39 4.34 -0.75
CA ARG A 130 9.22 4.46 0.45
C ARG A 130 9.94 3.16 0.82
N ILE A 131 9.29 2.00 0.63
CA ILE A 131 9.91 0.70 0.87
C ILE A 131 11.05 0.47 -0.12
N ARG A 132 10.86 0.82 -1.41
CA ARG A 132 11.90 0.69 -2.43
C ARG A 132 13.12 1.56 -2.16
N ASP A 133 12.95 2.69 -1.49
CA ASP A 133 14.05 3.59 -1.10
C ASP A 133 14.82 3.10 0.14
N ARG A 134 14.31 2.08 0.85
CA ARG A 134 14.98 1.48 2.02
C ARG A 134 15.86 0.30 1.62
N GLY A 135 16.80 -0.05 2.52
CA GLY A 135 17.66 -1.23 2.33
C GLY A 135 16.89 -2.56 2.45
N PRO A 136 17.43 -3.68 1.94
CA PRO A 136 16.81 -4.99 2.02
C PRO A 136 16.44 -5.42 3.44
N ALA A 137 17.31 -5.20 4.43
CA ALA A 137 17.05 -5.53 5.83
C ALA A 137 15.77 -4.84 6.40
N PHE A 138 15.43 -3.65 5.90
CA PHE A 138 14.18 -3.00 6.27
C PHE A 138 12.97 -3.79 5.78
N LEU A 139 13.00 -4.27 4.53
CA LEU A 139 11.93 -5.06 3.95
C LEU A 139 11.74 -6.38 4.71
N GLU A 140 12.81 -7.07 5.06
CA GLU A 140 12.77 -8.31 5.83
C GLU A 140 12.07 -8.11 7.18
N GLN A 141 12.44 -7.06 7.92
CA GLN A 141 11.80 -6.72 9.20
C GLN A 141 10.34 -6.28 9.02
N LEU A 142 10.04 -5.49 7.99
CA LEU A 142 8.69 -5.05 7.65
C LEU A 142 7.77 -6.24 7.40
N VAL A 143 8.22 -7.21 6.61
CA VAL A 143 7.46 -8.40 6.25
C VAL A 143 7.11 -9.22 7.49
N LEU A 144 8.06 -9.45 8.38
CA LEU A 144 7.81 -10.18 9.64
C LEU A 144 6.79 -9.44 10.51
N ARG A 145 6.89 -8.11 10.60
CA ARG A 145 5.90 -7.27 11.29
C ARG A 145 4.51 -7.39 10.68
N LEU A 146 4.42 -7.34 9.34
CA LEU A 146 3.15 -7.45 8.63
C LEU A 146 2.50 -8.81 8.88
N LEU A 147 3.22 -9.89 8.69
CA LEU A 147 2.70 -11.24 8.91
C LEU A 147 2.26 -11.43 10.38
N THR A 148 2.98 -10.86 11.34
CA THR A 148 2.57 -10.87 12.74
C THR A 148 1.27 -10.06 12.95
N ALA A 149 1.14 -8.88 12.35
CA ALA A 149 -0.08 -8.07 12.41
C ALA A 149 -1.29 -8.78 11.76
N MET A 150 -1.04 -9.61 10.73
CA MET A 150 -2.05 -10.48 10.10
C MET A 150 -2.45 -11.69 10.99
N GLY A 151 -1.81 -11.86 12.14
CA GLY A 151 -2.11 -12.95 13.08
C GLY A 151 -1.24 -14.21 12.91
N TYR A 152 -0.27 -14.19 12.02
CA TYR A 152 0.72 -15.26 11.93
C TYR A 152 1.67 -15.21 13.13
N GLY A 153 2.04 -16.38 13.67
CA GLY A 153 2.88 -16.47 14.88
C GLY A 153 2.11 -16.77 16.16
N GLY A 154 0.78 -16.88 16.10
CA GLY A 154 -0.09 -17.23 17.22
C GLY A 154 0.04 -16.29 18.44
N ARG A 155 -0.42 -16.75 19.61
CA ARG A 155 -0.34 -15.98 20.88
C ARG A 155 1.08 -15.73 21.37
N ALA A 156 2.07 -16.51 20.92
CA ALA A 156 3.46 -16.40 21.35
C ALA A 156 4.28 -15.39 20.49
N GLY A 157 3.70 -14.88 19.39
CA GLY A 157 4.35 -13.85 18.56
C GLY A 157 5.71 -14.27 18.01
N ALA A 158 5.92 -15.56 17.74
CA ALA A 158 7.22 -16.11 17.41
C ALA A 158 7.57 -15.97 15.91
N ALA A 159 7.77 -14.73 15.47
CA ALA A 159 8.45 -14.45 14.21
C ALA A 159 9.95 -14.31 14.49
N GLU A 160 10.76 -15.11 13.83
CA GLU A 160 12.20 -15.15 13.98
C GLU A 160 12.86 -14.71 12.66
N HIS A 161 13.71 -13.69 12.73
CA HIS A 161 14.52 -13.27 11.60
C HIS A 161 15.71 -14.22 11.46
N LEU A 162 15.84 -14.87 10.31
CA LEU A 162 16.88 -15.86 10.07
C LEU A 162 18.18 -15.24 9.52
N GLY A 163 18.22 -13.95 9.24
CA GLY A 163 19.26 -13.21 8.52
C GLY A 163 20.71 -13.44 8.91
N ARG A 164 21.18 -14.69 8.81
CA ARG A 164 22.60 -15.05 8.86
C ARG A 164 23.07 -15.50 7.47
N SER A 165 24.27 -15.10 7.10
CA SER A 165 24.96 -15.57 5.91
C SER A 165 25.05 -17.11 5.94
N GLY A 166 24.25 -17.79 5.11
CA GLY A 166 24.21 -19.25 5.05
C GLY A 166 22.80 -19.86 4.98
N ASP A 167 21.74 -19.11 5.18
CA ASP A 167 20.34 -19.60 5.28
C ASP A 167 19.67 -19.85 3.91
N GLN A 168 20.47 -20.14 2.86
CA GLN A 168 20.01 -20.50 1.51
C GLN A 168 18.97 -19.52 0.91
N GLY A 169 18.92 -18.26 1.41
CA GLY A 169 18.02 -17.21 0.93
C GLY A 169 16.68 -17.14 1.64
N LEU A 170 16.49 -17.84 2.76
CA LEU A 170 15.33 -17.66 3.65
C LEU A 170 15.61 -16.52 4.63
N ASP A 171 14.73 -15.51 4.66
CA ASP A 171 14.95 -14.29 5.45
C ASP A 171 14.28 -14.37 6.84
N GLY A 172 13.28 -15.27 6.99
CA GLY A 172 12.58 -15.44 8.25
C GLY A 172 11.77 -16.72 8.33
N VAL A 173 11.40 -17.07 9.56
CA VAL A 173 10.47 -18.16 9.87
C VAL A 173 9.45 -17.70 10.90
N ILE A 174 8.20 -18.10 10.70
CA ILE A 174 7.10 -17.84 11.62
C ILE A 174 6.55 -19.15 12.10
N ARG A 175 6.57 -19.38 13.41
CA ARG A 175 5.99 -20.56 14.06
C ARG A 175 4.51 -20.31 14.29
N GLN A 176 3.65 -21.20 13.78
CA GLN A 176 2.19 -21.07 13.88
C GLN A 176 1.62 -21.66 15.16
N ASP A 177 2.34 -22.57 15.78
CA ASP A 177 1.95 -23.27 17.00
C ASP A 177 3.00 -23.16 18.09
N ALA A 178 2.60 -23.45 19.34
CA ALA A 178 3.46 -23.33 20.52
C ALA A 178 4.64 -24.32 20.52
N LEU A 179 4.53 -25.45 19.80
CA LEU A 179 5.59 -26.44 19.68
C LEU A 179 6.53 -26.15 18.51
N GLY A 180 6.13 -25.25 17.59
CA GLY A 180 6.90 -24.89 16.42
C GLY A 180 6.95 -25.99 15.36
N LEU A 181 5.94 -26.86 15.32
CA LEU A 181 5.79 -27.91 14.32
C LEU A 181 5.34 -27.32 12.99
N ASP A 182 4.35 -26.41 13.03
CA ASP A 182 3.87 -25.67 11.88
C ASP A 182 4.71 -24.39 11.67
N ARG A 183 5.43 -24.33 10.57
CA ARG A 183 6.32 -23.21 10.24
C ARG A 183 6.02 -22.66 8.87
N VAL A 184 6.03 -21.34 8.74
CA VAL A 184 5.97 -20.62 7.47
C VAL A 184 7.29 -19.90 7.25
N TYR A 185 7.98 -20.26 6.19
CA TYR A 185 9.25 -19.61 5.82
C TYR A 185 8.99 -18.44 4.89
N VAL A 186 9.81 -17.42 5.04
CA VAL A 186 9.63 -16.15 4.36
C VAL A 186 10.88 -15.79 3.58
N GLN A 187 10.69 -15.34 2.34
CA GLN A 187 11.72 -14.69 1.55
C GLN A 187 11.20 -13.33 1.07
N ALA A 188 12.00 -12.29 1.24
CA ALA A 188 11.67 -10.92 0.87
C ALA A 188 12.71 -10.36 -0.11
N LYS A 189 12.27 -9.90 -1.27
CA LYS A 189 13.16 -9.37 -2.32
C LYS A 189 12.80 -7.94 -2.65
N ARG A 190 13.76 -7.03 -2.44
CA ARG A 190 13.63 -5.63 -2.83
C ARG A 190 14.11 -5.44 -4.26
N TYR A 191 13.18 -5.16 -5.14
CA TYR A 191 13.44 -4.88 -6.56
C TYR A 191 12.84 -3.54 -6.97
N GLY A 192 13.40 -2.92 -8.01
CA GLY A 192 12.80 -1.76 -8.67
C GLY A 192 11.51 -2.11 -9.40
N ALA A 193 10.74 -1.09 -9.80
CA ALA A 193 9.44 -1.24 -10.45
C ALA A 193 9.52 -2.03 -11.77
N GLU A 194 10.62 -1.86 -12.53
CA GLU A 194 10.84 -2.49 -13.83
C GLU A 194 11.27 -3.95 -13.75
N HIS A 195 11.65 -4.43 -12.57
CA HIS A 195 12.02 -5.82 -12.38
C HIS A 195 10.78 -6.70 -12.29
N SER A 196 10.84 -7.90 -12.85
CA SER A 196 9.80 -8.93 -12.69
C SER A 196 10.45 -10.20 -12.19
N VAL A 197 9.92 -10.74 -11.09
CA VAL A 197 10.36 -12.02 -10.51
C VAL A 197 9.88 -13.16 -11.40
N GLY A 198 10.81 -13.92 -11.93
CA GLY A 198 10.53 -15.03 -12.83
C GLY A 198 10.48 -16.39 -12.14
N ARG A 199 10.18 -17.42 -12.92
CA ARG A 199 10.16 -18.81 -12.46
C ARG A 199 11.48 -19.26 -11.79
N PRO A 200 12.69 -18.87 -12.27
CA PRO A 200 13.95 -19.32 -11.65
C PRO A 200 14.08 -18.92 -10.17
N GLU A 201 13.64 -17.70 -9.80
CA GLU A 201 13.69 -17.25 -8.41
C GLU A 201 12.75 -18.07 -7.53
N ILE A 202 11.56 -18.40 -8.04
CA ILE A 202 10.61 -19.25 -7.29
C ILE A 202 11.13 -20.68 -7.16
N GLN A 203 11.79 -21.20 -8.19
CA GLN A 203 12.46 -22.50 -8.12
C GLN A 203 13.56 -22.54 -7.05
N ALA A 204 14.36 -21.47 -6.98
CA ALA A 204 15.39 -21.33 -5.95
C ALA A 204 14.78 -21.31 -4.55
N PHE A 205 13.68 -20.58 -4.37
CA PHE A 205 12.94 -20.54 -3.09
C PHE A 205 12.37 -21.91 -2.69
N VAL A 206 11.77 -22.66 -3.63
CA VAL A 206 11.31 -24.04 -3.38
C VAL A 206 12.48 -24.94 -2.98
N GLY A 207 13.64 -24.78 -3.63
CA GLY A 207 14.86 -25.50 -3.26
C GLY A 207 15.31 -25.21 -1.82
N ALA A 208 15.26 -23.92 -1.41
CA ALA A 208 15.56 -23.50 -0.05
C ALA A 208 14.58 -24.09 0.98
N LEU A 209 13.27 -24.09 0.66
CA LEU A 209 12.26 -24.73 1.50
C LEU A 209 12.51 -26.22 1.68
N HIS A 210 12.85 -26.93 0.60
CA HIS A 210 13.21 -28.36 0.68
C HIS A 210 14.45 -28.58 1.55
N GLY A 211 15.49 -27.73 1.42
CA GLY A 211 16.68 -27.76 2.26
C GLY A 211 16.36 -27.55 3.74
N ALA A 212 15.36 -26.73 4.06
CA ALA A 212 14.87 -26.49 5.41
C ALA A 212 13.83 -27.51 5.88
N GLN A 213 13.54 -28.56 5.07
CA GLN A 213 12.47 -29.54 5.32
C GLN A 213 11.11 -28.90 5.55
N ALA A 214 10.81 -27.85 4.78
CA ALA A 214 9.59 -27.05 4.87
C ALA A 214 8.69 -27.28 3.65
N ASP A 215 7.40 -27.17 3.88
CA ASP A 215 6.35 -27.32 2.87
C ASP A 215 5.51 -26.06 2.67
N ARG A 216 5.79 -24.99 3.44
CA ARG A 216 5.05 -23.72 3.41
C ARG A 216 5.98 -22.53 3.33
N GLY A 217 5.70 -21.65 2.37
CA GLY A 217 6.51 -20.45 2.17
C GLY A 217 5.73 -19.27 1.64
N VAL A 218 6.19 -18.08 2.02
CA VAL A 218 5.71 -16.80 1.50
C VAL A 218 6.88 -16.10 0.83
N PHE A 219 6.76 -15.84 -0.46
CA PHE A 219 7.72 -15.05 -1.23
C PHE A 219 7.15 -13.67 -1.48
N ILE A 220 7.85 -12.64 -1.02
CA ILE A 220 7.40 -11.25 -1.12
C ILE A 220 8.41 -10.47 -1.97
N ALA A 221 7.91 -9.71 -2.93
CA ALA A 221 8.75 -8.83 -3.73
C ALA A 221 8.15 -7.43 -3.82
N THR A 222 8.99 -6.39 -3.85
CA THR A 222 8.53 -5.01 -4.11
C THR A 222 8.25 -4.74 -5.59
N SER A 223 8.41 -5.74 -6.45
CA SER A 223 8.09 -5.75 -7.88
C SER A 223 6.95 -6.73 -8.16
N ARG A 224 6.71 -7.05 -9.43
CA ARG A 224 5.67 -8.00 -9.87
C ARG A 224 6.25 -9.38 -10.15
N PHE A 225 5.38 -10.39 -10.22
CA PHE A 225 5.72 -11.75 -10.65
C PHE A 225 5.28 -11.95 -12.11
N THR A 226 6.08 -12.70 -12.86
CA THR A 226 5.66 -13.15 -14.21
C THR A 226 4.56 -14.21 -14.12
N ALA A 227 3.81 -14.41 -15.22
CA ALA A 227 2.81 -15.47 -15.28
C ALA A 227 3.42 -16.85 -15.03
N GLU A 228 4.59 -17.13 -15.59
CA GLU A 228 5.32 -18.40 -15.42
C GLU A 228 5.75 -18.64 -13.96
N ALA A 229 6.04 -17.56 -13.22
CA ALA A 229 6.36 -17.66 -11.79
C ALA A 229 5.12 -18.04 -10.97
N ARG A 230 3.97 -17.42 -11.26
CA ARG A 230 2.68 -17.73 -10.62
C ARG A 230 2.23 -19.16 -10.93
N ASP A 231 2.22 -19.53 -12.21
CA ASP A 231 1.87 -20.88 -12.67
C ASP A 231 2.76 -21.95 -12.03
N TYR A 232 4.05 -21.68 -11.87
CA TYR A 232 4.96 -22.61 -11.20
C TYR A 232 4.63 -22.75 -9.72
N ALA A 233 4.40 -21.64 -9.02
CA ALA A 233 4.05 -21.66 -7.59
C ALA A 233 2.77 -22.44 -7.30
N GLU A 234 1.78 -22.42 -8.21
CA GLU A 234 0.53 -23.18 -8.06
C GLU A 234 0.69 -24.69 -8.28
N ARG A 235 1.69 -25.09 -9.07
CA ARG A 235 1.87 -26.51 -9.45
C ARG A 235 2.84 -27.29 -8.55
N VAL A 236 3.65 -26.61 -7.74
CA VAL A 236 4.59 -27.30 -6.84
C VAL A 236 3.84 -27.89 -5.65
N PRO A 237 4.35 -29.01 -5.08
CA PRO A 237 3.72 -29.64 -3.89
C PRO A 237 3.77 -28.73 -2.65
N ALA A 238 4.76 -27.85 -2.55
CA ALA A 238 4.87 -26.89 -1.45
C ALA A 238 3.76 -25.83 -1.56
N ARG A 239 3.19 -25.43 -0.42
CA ARG A 239 2.18 -24.37 -0.33
C ARG A 239 2.87 -23.00 -0.38
N LEU A 240 2.86 -22.37 -1.54
CA LEU A 240 3.51 -21.08 -1.77
C LEU A 240 2.48 -19.98 -1.88
N VAL A 241 2.78 -18.85 -1.24
CA VAL A 241 2.07 -17.58 -1.43
C VAL A 241 3.05 -16.57 -2.00
N LEU A 242 2.69 -15.98 -3.14
CA LEU A 242 3.44 -14.91 -3.78
C LEU A 242 2.75 -13.58 -3.50
N ILE A 243 3.47 -12.63 -2.90
CA ILE A 243 2.97 -11.29 -2.57
C ILE A 243 3.84 -10.29 -3.32
N ASP A 244 3.27 -9.63 -4.33
CA ASP A 244 3.93 -8.55 -5.06
C ASP A 244 3.86 -7.21 -4.31
N GLY A 245 4.51 -6.18 -4.87
CA GLY A 245 4.61 -4.88 -4.21
C GLY A 245 3.26 -4.20 -3.98
N VAL A 246 2.31 -4.39 -4.89
CA VAL A 246 0.95 -3.83 -4.75
C VAL A 246 0.23 -4.54 -3.60
N ARG A 247 0.20 -5.86 -3.65
CA ARG A 247 -0.46 -6.66 -2.61
C ARG A 247 0.18 -6.49 -1.23
N LEU A 248 1.50 -6.33 -1.16
CA LEU A 248 2.21 -6.03 0.07
C LEU A 248 1.68 -4.75 0.73
N THR A 249 1.56 -3.66 -0.04
CA THR A 249 1.13 -2.38 0.52
C THR A 249 -0.36 -2.30 0.81
N GLU A 250 -1.21 -3.00 0.06
CA GLU A 250 -2.62 -3.20 0.40
C GLU A 250 -2.77 -3.89 1.77
N LEU A 251 -2.03 -4.98 2.00
CA LEU A 251 -2.02 -5.68 3.28
C LEU A 251 -1.49 -4.80 4.42
N MET A 252 -0.50 -3.95 4.15
CA MET A 252 0.02 -2.99 5.13
C MET A 252 -1.05 -1.97 5.54
N VAL A 253 -1.79 -1.42 4.58
CA VAL A 253 -2.92 -0.51 4.85
C VAL A 253 -4.00 -1.22 5.63
N LEU A 254 -4.40 -2.42 5.21
CA LEU A 254 -5.45 -3.22 5.85
C LEU A 254 -5.13 -3.55 7.33
N HIS A 255 -3.85 -3.83 7.63
CA HIS A 255 -3.40 -4.25 8.96
C HIS A 255 -2.70 -3.12 9.75
N ASN A 256 -2.83 -1.87 9.33
CA ASN A 256 -2.25 -0.70 9.98
C ASN A 256 -0.73 -0.79 10.20
N VAL A 257 0.01 -1.38 9.24
CA VAL A 257 1.46 -1.50 9.30
C VAL A 257 2.11 -0.39 8.47
N GLY A 258 2.85 0.50 9.12
CA GLY A 258 3.49 1.64 8.46
C GLY A 258 2.53 2.78 8.09
N VAL A 259 1.28 2.70 8.54
CA VAL A 259 0.24 3.72 8.38
C VAL A 259 -0.40 4.05 9.73
N GLN A 260 -1.14 5.14 9.78
CA GLN A 260 -1.97 5.55 10.91
C GLN A 260 -3.37 5.87 10.39
N GLU A 261 -4.38 5.50 11.16
CA GLU A 261 -5.75 5.93 10.88
C GLU A 261 -5.83 7.46 11.01
N GLU A 262 -6.27 8.11 9.95
CA GLU A 262 -6.38 9.57 9.90
C GLU A 262 -7.79 10.04 10.23
N GLN A 263 -8.80 9.35 9.66
CA GLN A 263 -10.19 9.72 9.82
C GLN A 263 -11.11 8.50 9.73
N THR A 264 -12.15 8.49 10.57
CA THR A 264 -13.22 7.48 10.55
C THR A 264 -14.54 8.12 10.19
N PHE A 265 -15.24 7.57 9.20
CA PHE A 265 -16.56 8.05 8.78
C PHE A 265 -17.67 7.19 9.37
N THR A 266 -18.69 7.83 9.97
CA THR A 266 -19.84 7.14 10.51
C THR A 266 -21.09 7.48 9.72
N LEU A 267 -21.69 6.48 9.06
CA LEU A 267 -22.99 6.62 8.40
C LEU A 267 -24.11 6.21 9.37
N LYS A 268 -25.18 6.99 9.40
CA LYS A 268 -26.37 6.71 10.22
C LYS A 268 -27.54 6.34 9.32
N ARG A 269 -28.41 5.50 9.82
CA ARG A 269 -29.71 5.17 9.21
C ARG A 269 -30.82 5.42 10.23
N VAL A 270 -32.07 5.52 9.74
CA VAL A 270 -33.24 5.56 10.62
C VAL A 270 -33.33 4.22 11.38
N ASP A 271 -33.60 4.33 12.66
CA ASP A 271 -33.90 3.19 13.54
C ASP A 271 -35.41 2.93 13.47
N GLU A 272 -35.83 1.98 12.65
CA GLU A 272 -37.22 1.65 12.45
C GLU A 272 -37.89 1.11 13.74
N ASP A 273 -37.14 0.35 14.53
CA ASP A 273 -37.62 -0.23 15.79
C ASP A 273 -38.00 0.87 16.81
N PHE A 274 -37.32 2.01 16.77
CA PHE A 274 -37.62 3.17 17.60
C PHE A 274 -39.03 3.74 17.28
N PHE A 275 -39.42 3.73 16.01
CA PHE A 275 -40.71 4.28 15.57
C PHE A 275 -41.84 3.24 15.64
N GLU A 276 -41.56 1.95 15.64
CA GLU A 276 -42.57 0.89 15.81
C GLU A 276 -42.91 0.66 17.28
N SER A 277 -42.07 1.05 18.21
CA SER A 277 -42.29 0.89 19.66
C SER A 277 -42.95 2.07 20.34
N ALA A 278 -43.30 3.12 19.61
CA ALA A 278 -44.01 4.31 20.07
C ALA A 278 -45.48 4.26 19.70
#